data_f5fcf46632455a5d4e3ba06e03cadda8
#
_entry.id   f5fcf46632455a5d4e3ba06e03cadda8
#
_cell.length_a   1.000
_cell.length_b   1.000
_cell.length_c   1.000
_cell.angle_alpha   90.00
_cell.angle_beta   90.00
_cell.angle_gamma   90.00
#
_symmetry.space_group_name_H-M   'P 1'
#
loop_
_entity.id
_entity.type
_entity.pdbx_description
1 polymer ?
#
loop_
_entity_poly.entity_id
_entity_poly.type
_entity_poly.pdbx_seq_one_letter_code
_entity_poly.pdbx_strand_id
1 'polypeptide(L)'
;MDKILSIIIPTYNMEKYLRHCLDSLIVPNMDKVEVLVINDGSKDSSSAIGHEYQDKYPQTFRVIDKENGNYGSCVNRGLKEATGKYVKVLDADDSFAKDTFNDFIDKLLKVDSDMILTDFVIVDEFGRETSRSIYSHTYTKIPQERNFDFKGFINQDDYTFYGQMHGFTYRTQMIKNMGYHQTEGISYTDQEWVFMPVTKVNTCIYLPLI
;
A
#
# COMPACT_ATOMS: atom_id res chain seq x y z
N MET A 1 3.87 -19.58 7.43
CA MET A 1 2.63 -18.91 7.90
C MET A 1 2.08 -18.11 6.74
N ASP A 2 0.75 -18.09 6.58
CA ASP A 2 0.15 -17.30 5.52
C ASP A 2 0.27 -15.81 5.86
N LYS A 3 0.72 -15.02 4.90
CA LYS A 3 0.86 -13.57 5.05
C LYS A 3 -0.50 -12.90 4.97
N ILE A 4 -0.74 -11.92 5.87
CA ILE A 4 -1.99 -11.14 5.82
C ILE A 4 -1.88 -9.97 4.86
N LEU A 5 -0.69 -9.37 4.72
CA LEU A 5 -0.46 -8.18 3.91
C LEU A 5 0.83 -8.33 3.11
N SER A 6 0.75 -8.05 1.81
CA SER A 6 1.91 -7.80 0.94
C SER A 6 2.04 -6.29 0.73
N ILE A 7 3.19 -5.74 1.05
CA ILE A 7 3.53 -4.33 0.77
C ILE A 7 4.51 -4.32 -0.40
N ILE A 8 4.11 -3.69 -1.49
CA ILE A 8 4.95 -3.51 -2.68
C ILE A 8 5.59 -2.13 -2.59
N ILE A 9 6.92 -2.07 -2.63
CA ILE A 9 7.68 -0.82 -2.55
C ILE A 9 8.46 -0.63 -3.87
N PRO A 10 7.88 0.11 -4.84
CA PRO A 10 8.61 0.53 -6.04
C PRO A 10 9.82 1.38 -5.63
N THR A 11 11.02 0.99 -6.08
CA THR A 11 12.25 1.64 -5.63
C THR A 11 13.17 1.95 -6.80
N TYR A 12 13.46 3.23 -7.01
CA TYR A 12 14.46 3.69 -7.98
C TYR A 12 15.20 4.93 -7.48
N ASN A 13 16.48 4.78 -7.13
CA ASN A 13 17.34 5.85 -6.59
C ASN A 13 16.74 6.54 -5.35
N MET A 14 16.36 5.73 -4.34
CA MET A 14 15.70 6.16 -3.11
C MET A 14 16.58 6.03 -1.86
N GLU A 15 17.91 6.01 -1.98
CA GLU A 15 18.82 5.79 -0.86
C GLU A 15 18.60 6.74 0.33
N LYS A 16 18.11 7.95 0.08
CA LYS A 16 17.85 8.95 1.12
C LYS A 16 16.64 8.63 2.00
N TYR A 17 15.64 7.94 1.45
CA TYR A 17 14.33 7.76 2.07
C TYR A 17 14.06 6.30 2.46
N LEU A 18 14.59 5.36 1.68
CA LEU A 18 14.26 3.95 1.79
C LEU A 18 14.46 3.38 3.20
N ARG A 19 15.52 3.80 3.93
CA ARG A 19 15.71 3.34 5.32
C ARG A 19 14.55 3.76 6.22
N HIS A 20 14.10 5.01 6.11
CA HIS A 20 12.97 5.50 6.90
C HIS A 20 11.69 4.73 6.59
N CYS A 21 11.42 4.49 5.30
CA CYS A 21 10.31 3.66 4.85
C CYS A 21 10.37 2.25 5.48
N LEU A 22 11.49 1.54 5.31
CA LEU A 22 11.62 0.16 5.79
C LEU A 22 11.62 0.06 7.32
N ASP A 23 12.22 1.01 8.04
CA ASP A 23 12.19 1.07 9.51
C ASP A 23 10.77 1.22 10.06
N SER A 24 9.89 1.90 9.34
CA SER A 24 8.49 2.09 9.73
C SER A 24 7.69 0.78 9.76
N LEU A 25 8.16 -0.23 9.03
CA LEU A 25 7.51 -1.54 8.90
C LEU A 25 8.00 -2.55 9.96
N ILE A 26 9.00 -2.18 10.77
CA ILE A 26 9.54 -3.03 11.83
C ILE A 26 8.68 -2.85 13.08
N VAL A 27 7.67 -3.70 13.23
CA VAL A 27 6.70 -3.70 14.33
C VAL A 27 6.53 -5.12 14.89
N PRO A 28 5.93 -5.30 16.08
CA PRO A 28 5.79 -6.62 16.70
C PRO A 28 5.17 -7.70 15.82
N ASN A 29 4.14 -7.35 15.04
CA ASN A 29 3.42 -8.30 14.17
C ASN A 29 3.94 -8.36 12.72
N MET A 30 5.16 -7.88 12.44
CA MET A 30 5.72 -7.87 11.08
C MET A 30 5.90 -9.27 10.48
N ASP A 31 5.89 -10.34 11.28
CA ASP A 31 5.91 -11.73 10.80
C ASP A 31 4.68 -12.10 9.96
N LYS A 32 3.57 -11.39 10.12
CA LYS A 32 2.35 -11.51 9.32
C LYS A 32 2.40 -10.77 7.98
N VAL A 33 3.44 -9.97 7.76
CA VAL A 33 3.59 -9.11 6.57
C VAL A 33 4.72 -9.65 5.69
N GLU A 34 4.58 -9.53 4.38
CA GLU A 34 5.70 -9.57 3.45
C GLU A 34 5.91 -8.18 2.84
N VAL A 35 7.15 -7.76 2.77
CA VAL A 35 7.57 -6.49 2.16
C VAL A 35 8.39 -6.82 0.92
N LEU A 36 7.88 -6.40 -0.23
CA LEU A 36 8.48 -6.64 -1.53
C LEU A 36 9.13 -5.34 -2.03
N VAL A 37 10.43 -5.19 -1.78
CA VAL A 37 11.21 -4.06 -2.32
C VAL A 37 11.53 -4.37 -3.77
N ILE A 38 10.90 -3.68 -4.70
CA ILE A 38 11.12 -3.88 -6.14
C ILE A 38 12.12 -2.84 -6.62
N ASN A 39 13.38 -3.22 -6.66
CA ASN A 39 14.45 -2.34 -7.12
C ASN A 39 14.49 -2.28 -8.64
N ASP A 40 14.14 -1.13 -9.20
CA ASP A 40 14.00 -0.87 -10.63
C ASP A 40 15.32 -0.44 -11.29
N GLY A 41 16.40 -1.15 -10.98
CA GLY A 41 17.72 -0.89 -11.55
C GLY A 41 18.37 0.38 -10.99
N SER A 42 18.22 0.68 -9.70
CA SER A 42 18.84 1.81 -9.02
C SER A 42 20.36 1.86 -9.24
N LYS A 43 20.90 3.09 -9.30
CA LYS A 43 22.33 3.36 -9.47
C LYS A 43 23.00 3.85 -8.18
N ASP A 44 22.20 4.11 -7.17
CA ASP A 44 22.60 4.51 -5.83
C ASP A 44 22.64 3.29 -4.87
N SER A 45 22.66 3.54 -3.56
CA SER A 45 22.71 2.50 -2.53
C SER A 45 21.37 1.81 -2.24
N SER A 46 20.29 2.11 -2.99
CA SER A 46 18.94 1.59 -2.70
C SER A 46 18.90 0.07 -2.66
N SER A 47 19.50 -0.62 -3.66
CA SER A 47 19.56 -2.08 -3.68
C SER A 47 20.26 -2.64 -2.44
N ALA A 48 21.44 -2.09 -2.11
CA ALA A 48 22.21 -2.52 -0.94
C ALA A 48 21.43 -2.34 0.37
N ILE A 49 20.73 -1.20 0.52
CA ILE A 49 19.85 -0.93 1.67
C ILE A 49 18.75 -2.00 1.76
N GLY A 50 18.05 -2.28 0.67
CA GLY A 50 17.01 -3.30 0.65
C GLY A 50 17.53 -4.67 1.09
N HIS A 51 18.66 -5.11 0.55
CA HIS A 51 19.28 -6.39 0.90
C HIS A 51 19.72 -6.46 2.37
N GLU A 52 20.18 -5.36 2.96
CA GLU A 52 20.50 -5.30 4.40
C GLU A 52 19.28 -5.63 5.27
N TYR A 53 18.08 -5.12 4.92
CA TYR A 53 16.83 -5.45 5.62
C TYR A 53 16.39 -6.89 5.35
N GLN A 54 16.54 -7.38 4.13
CA GLN A 54 16.27 -8.78 3.81
C GLN A 54 17.15 -9.73 4.64
N ASP A 55 18.45 -9.47 4.74
CA ASP A 55 19.37 -10.30 5.51
C ASP A 55 19.03 -10.29 7.00
N LYS A 56 18.62 -9.14 7.52
CA LYS A 56 18.26 -8.98 8.94
C LYS A 56 16.90 -9.57 9.28
N TYR A 57 15.93 -9.51 8.36
CA TYR A 57 14.55 -9.93 8.56
C TYR A 57 14.02 -10.77 7.38
N PRO A 58 14.64 -11.93 7.06
CA PRO A 58 14.38 -12.68 5.82
C PRO A 58 12.96 -13.25 5.72
N GLN A 59 12.24 -13.32 6.84
CA GLN A 59 10.84 -13.77 6.84
C GLN A 59 9.85 -12.67 6.45
N THR A 60 10.28 -11.41 6.46
CA THR A 60 9.42 -10.25 6.20
C THR A 60 9.84 -9.49 4.94
N PHE A 61 11.12 -9.20 4.77
CA PHE A 61 11.62 -8.42 3.65
C PHE A 61 12.20 -9.30 2.55
N ARG A 62 11.86 -9.00 1.32
CA ARG A 62 12.41 -9.62 0.11
C ARG A 62 12.68 -8.54 -0.94
N VAL A 63 13.90 -8.53 -1.45
CA VAL A 63 14.32 -7.63 -2.54
C VAL A 63 14.21 -8.36 -3.88
N ILE A 64 13.73 -7.65 -4.87
CA ILE A 64 13.66 -8.12 -6.25
C ILE A 64 14.34 -7.07 -7.13
N ASP A 65 15.59 -7.34 -7.48
CA ASP A 65 16.32 -6.52 -8.44
C ASP A 65 15.86 -6.83 -9.86
N LYS A 66 15.60 -5.80 -10.65
CA LYS A 66 15.19 -5.91 -12.05
C LYS A 66 15.76 -4.79 -12.92
N GLU A 67 15.73 -4.96 -14.21
CA GLU A 67 16.00 -3.89 -15.17
C GLU A 67 14.93 -2.80 -15.05
N ASN A 68 15.32 -1.53 -15.27
CA ASN A 68 14.39 -0.41 -15.17
C ASN A 68 13.25 -0.55 -16.19
N GLY A 69 12.03 -0.41 -15.71
CA GLY A 69 10.79 -0.46 -16.48
C GLY A 69 9.75 0.53 -15.96
N ASN A 70 10.16 1.46 -15.10
CA ASN A 70 9.35 2.46 -14.40
C ASN A 70 8.38 1.86 -13.36
N TYR A 71 7.65 2.76 -12.72
CA TYR A 71 6.79 2.51 -11.57
C TYR A 71 5.80 1.36 -11.80
N GLY A 72 5.06 1.38 -12.91
CA GLY A 72 4.06 0.34 -13.23
C GLY A 72 4.67 -1.05 -13.30
N SER A 73 5.89 -1.19 -13.84
CA SER A 73 6.57 -2.48 -13.92
C SER A 73 6.94 -3.03 -12.53
N CYS A 74 7.20 -2.14 -11.57
CA CYS A 74 7.45 -2.53 -10.17
C CYS A 74 6.18 -3.03 -9.50
N VAL A 75 5.06 -2.32 -9.70
CA VAL A 75 3.75 -2.75 -9.18
C VAL A 75 3.36 -4.09 -9.76
N ASN A 76 3.47 -4.28 -11.08
CA ASN A 76 3.17 -5.55 -11.76
C ASN A 76 4.05 -6.69 -11.23
N ARG A 77 5.34 -6.44 -11.07
CA ARG A 77 6.25 -7.44 -10.52
C ARG A 77 5.90 -7.78 -9.08
N GLY A 78 5.62 -6.79 -8.24
CA GLY A 78 5.20 -6.99 -6.87
C GLY A 78 3.89 -7.80 -6.77
N LEU A 79 2.88 -7.49 -7.59
CA LEU A 79 1.62 -8.23 -7.65
C LEU A 79 1.79 -9.69 -8.05
N LYS A 80 2.71 -9.98 -8.96
CA LYS A 80 3.04 -11.35 -9.34
C LYS A 80 3.58 -12.15 -8.15
N GLU A 81 4.41 -11.52 -7.33
CA GLU A 81 5.09 -12.13 -6.20
C GLU A 81 4.24 -12.14 -4.90
N ALA A 82 3.26 -11.24 -4.79
CA ALA A 82 2.45 -11.05 -3.59
C ALA A 82 1.68 -12.32 -3.20
N THR A 83 1.82 -12.73 -1.93
CA THR A 83 1.17 -13.91 -1.34
C THR A 83 0.17 -13.55 -0.23
N GLY A 84 0.22 -12.33 0.29
CA GLY A 84 -0.67 -11.85 1.35
C GLY A 84 -2.13 -11.82 0.92
N LYS A 85 -3.05 -12.00 1.90
CA LYS A 85 -4.49 -11.85 1.69
C LYS A 85 -4.82 -10.48 1.08
N TYR A 86 -4.13 -9.46 1.54
CA TYR A 86 -4.25 -8.08 1.09
C TYR A 86 -2.95 -7.60 0.47
N VAL A 87 -3.05 -6.61 -0.40
CA VAL A 87 -1.92 -5.94 -1.04
C VAL A 87 -2.05 -4.43 -0.95
N LYS A 88 -0.94 -3.76 -0.64
CA LYS A 88 -0.82 -2.30 -0.62
C LYS A 88 0.45 -1.91 -1.37
N VAL A 89 0.39 -0.81 -2.12
CA VAL A 89 1.58 -0.14 -2.65
C VAL A 89 1.97 0.96 -1.68
N LEU A 90 3.25 1.04 -1.36
CA LEU A 90 3.86 2.07 -0.50
C LEU A 90 5.04 2.68 -1.26
N ASP A 91 5.01 3.97 -1.45
CA ASP A 91 6.14 4.66 -2.09
C ASP A 91 7.37 4.65 -1.16
N ALA A 92 8.57 4.57 -1.76
CA ALA A 92 9.80 4.39 -1.00
C ALA A 92 10.23 5.64 -0.18
N ASP A 93 9.57 6.77 -0.39
CA ASP A 93 9.68 8.01 0.38
C ASP A 93 8.56 8.21 1.40
N ASP A 94 7.58 7.29 1.44
CA ASP A 94 6.51 7.26 2.44
C ASP A 94 6.86 6.34 3.62
N SER A 95 6.08 6.45 4.69
CA SER A 95 6.23 5.63 5.90
C SER A 95 4.90 5.41 6.62
N PHE A 96 4.82 4.33 7.39
CA PHE A 96 3.75 4.14 8.35
C PHE A 96 4.10 4.75 9.72
N ALA A 97 3.10 5.24 10.44
CA ALA A 97 3.26 5.44 11.88
C ALA A 97 3.25 4.07 12.58
N LYS A 98 4.32 3.73 13.29
CA LYS A 98 4.55 2.36 13.82
C LYS A 98 3.44 1.83 14.69
N ASP A 99 2.89 2.67 15.57
CA ASP A 99 1.83 2.26 16.49
C ASP A 99 0.55 1.91 15.71
N THR A 100 0.15 2.75 14.75
CA THR A 100 -1.03 2.51 13.95
C THR A 100 -0.80 1.38 12.92
N PHE A 101 0.42 1.18 12.44
CA PHE A 101 0.71 0.06 11.52
C PHE A 101 0.56 -1.31 12.21
N ASN A 102 1.01 -1.44 13.47
CA ASN A 102 0.78 -2.68 14.20
C ASN A 102 -0.72 -2.94 14.42
N ASP A 103 -1.49 -1.92 14.79
CA ASP A 103 -2.96 -2.01 14.92
C ASP A 103 -3.63 -2.34 13.59
N PHE A 104 -3.12 -1.79 12.49
CA PHE A 104 -3.62 -2.10 11.14
C PHE A 104 -3.47 -3.59 10.81
N ILE A 105 -2.30 -4.19 11.10
CA ILE A 105 -2.08 -5.63 10.93
C ILE A 105 -3.10 -6.43 11.74
N ASP A 106 -3.32 -6.08 13.01
CA ASP A 106 -4.27 -6.75 13.89
C ASP A 106 -5.72 -6.65 13.40
N LYS A 107 -6.08 -5.51 12.81
CA LYS A 107 -7.41 -5.32 12.19
C LYS A 107 -7.53 -6.14 10.90
N LEU A 108 -6.49 -6.20 10.05
CA LEU A 108 -6.50 -6.99 8.83
C LEU A 108 -6.75 -8.49 9.07
N LEU A 109 -6.30 -9.03 10.19
CA LEU A 109 -6.56 -10.42 10.58
C LEU A 109 -8.05 -10.73 10.80
N LYS A 110 -8.87 -9.71 11.08
CA LYS A 110 -10.28 -9.82 11.46
C LYS A 110 -11.25 -9.39 10.37
N VAL A 111 -10.75 -8.70 9.33
CA VAL A 111 -11.60 -8.17 8.26
C VAL A 111 -11.64 -9.08 7.05
N ASP A 112 -12.74 -8.97 6.29
CA ASP A 112 -12.95 -9.70 5.04
C ASP A 112 -13.69 -8.80 4.03
N SER A 113 -12.98 -7.83 3.48
CA SER A 113 -13.47 -6.85 2.51
C SER A 113 -12.65 -6.89 1.23
N ASP A 114 -13.18 -6.38 0.14
CA ASP A 114 -12.43 -6.22 -1.12
C ASP A 114 -11.45 -5.06 -1.04
N MET A 115 -11.82 -4.01 -0.31
CA MET A 115 -11.00 -2.82 -0.11
C MET A 115 -11.02 -2.38 1.36
N ILE A 116 -9.88 -1.95 1.85
CA ILE A 116 -9.71 -1.29 3.14
C ILE A 116 -9.26 0.13 2.88
N LEU A 117 -9.97 1.10 3.46
CA LEU A 117 -9.61 2.51 3.45
C LEU A 117 -8.96 2.87 4.79
N THR A 118 -7.85 3.61 4.73
CA THR A 118 -7.18 4.20 5.89
C THR A 118 -6.90 5.67 5.63
N ASP A 119 -6.85 6.47 6.67
CA ASP A 119 -6.44 7.86 6.58
C ASP A 119 -4.93 7.98 6.35
N PHE A 120 -4.47 9.15 5.99
CA PHE A 120 -3.04 9.46 5.89
C PHE A 120 -2.80 10.96 6.11
N VAL A 121 -1.56 11.30 6.43
CA VAL A 121 -1.07 12.67 6.53
C VAL A 121 0.00 12.93 5.50
N ILE A 122 0.12 14.17 5.06
CA ILE A 122 1.22 14.64 4.23
C ILE A 122 2.17 15.42 5.13
N VAL A 123 3.43 15.04 5.09
CA VAL A 123 4.50 15.69 5.86
C VAL A 123 5.49 16.39 4.94
N ASP A 124 6.16 17.41 5.44
CA ASP A 124 7.29 18.06 4.75
C ASP A 124 8.60 17.25 4.96
N GLU A 125 9.68 17.74 4.36
CA GLU A 125 11.03 17.14 4.46
C GLU A 125 11.58 17.10 5.90
N PHE A 126 10.97 17.81 6.85
CA PHE A 126 11.30 17.79 8.27
C PHE A 126 10.38 16.91 9.10
N GLY A 127 9.45 16.17 8.46
CA GLY A 127 8.47 15.33 9.13
C GLY A 127 7.32 16.09 9.79
N ARG A 128 7.13 17.38 9.48
CA ARG A 128 6.03 18.19 10.03
C ARG A 128 4.80 18.01 9.15
N GLU A 129 3.66 17.70 9.78
CA GLU A 129 2.39 17.58 9.07
C GLU A 129 2.01 18.90 8.40
N THR A 130 1.74 18.83 7.09
CA THR A 130 1.28 19.97 6.27
C THR A 130 -0.19 19.84 5.90
N SER A 131 -0.69 18.62 5.76
CA SER A 131 -2.12 18.36 5.54
C SER A 131 -2.45 16.92 5.92
N ARG A 132 -3.75 16.61 5.96
CA ARG A 132 -4.27 15.25 6.20
C ARG A 132 -5.46 14.93 5.34
N SER A 133 -5.59 13.66 4.98
CA SER A 133 -6.74 13.10 4.31
C SER A 133 -7.49 12.20 5.28
N ILE A 134 -8.63 12.67 5.75
CA ILE A 134 -9.51 11.95 6.67
C ILE A 134 -10.79 11.62 5.94
N TYR A 135 -11.02 10.36 5.63
CA TYR A 135 -12.17 9.94 4.83
C TYR A 135 -13.51 10.28 5.49
N SER A 136 -13.61 10.19 6.83
CA SER A 136 -14.82 10.58 7.55
C SER A 136 -15.11 12.10 7.54
N HIS A 137 -14.13 12.93 7.22
CA HIS A 137 -14.36 14.36 7.00
C HIS A 137 -14.91 14.63 5.58
N THR A 138 -14.45 13.88 4.58
CA THR A 138 -14.93 13.99 3.20
C THR A 138 -16.29 13.31 3.05
N TYR A 139 -16.45 12.13 3.64
CA TYR A 139 -17.66 11.31 3.58
C TYR A 139 -18.27 11.15 4.96
N THR A 140 -19.03 12.17 5.41
CA THR A 140 -19.54 12.24 6.78
C THR A 140 -20.42 11.07 7.22
N LYS A 141 -20.97 10.31 6.26
CA LYS A 141 -21.80 9.12 6.52
C LYS A 141 -21.03 7.80 6.33
N ILE A 142 -19.71 7.84 6.10
CA ILE A 142 -18.93 6.61 5.87
C ILE A 142 -18.98 5.70 7.10
N PRO A 143 -19.37 4.42 6.93
CA PRO A 143 -19.37 3.49 8.03
C PRO A 143 -17.95 3.18 8.52
N GLN A 144 -17.69 3.36 9.81
CA GLN A 144 -16.39 3.10 10.41
C GLN A 144 -16.34 1.69 11.02
N GLU A 145 -15.21 1.00 10.84
CA GLU A 145 -14.88 -0.30 11.43
C GLU A 145 -15.90 -1.42 11.17
N ARG A 146 -16.70 -1.28 10.13
CA ARG A 146 -17.65 -2.30 9.67
C ARG A 146 -17.71 -2.34 8.14
N ASN A 147 -17.97 -3.51 7.60
CA ASN A 147 -18.14 -3.68 6.15
C ASN A 147 -19.39 -2.96 5.65
N PHE A 148 -19.27 -2.40 4.45
CA PHE A 148 -20.39 -1.77 3.74
C PHE A 148 -20.32 -2.05 2.23
N ASP A 149 -21.47 -1.94 1.57
CA ASP A 149 -21.55 -1.95 0.11
C ASP A 149 -20.95 -0.66 -0.44
N PHE A 150 -19.78 -0.79 -1.07
CA PHE A 150 -19.05 0.37 -1.57
C PHE A 150 -19.79 1.09 -2.70
N LYS A 151 -20.35 0.33 -3.65
CA LYS A 151 -21.09 0.91 -4.78
C LYS A 151 -22.38 1.59 -4.34
N GLY A 152 -23.11 0.94 -3.45
CA GLY A 152 -24.29 1.53 -2.84
C GLY A 152 -23.95 2.83 -2.08
N PHE A 153 -22.82 2.84 -1.35
CA PHE A 153 -22.38 4.00 -0.60
C PHE A 153 -22.05 5.20 -1.51
N ILE A 154 -21.22 5.03 -2.54
CA ILE A 154 -20.82 6.15 -3.43
C ILE A 154 -21.95 6.67 -4.31
N ASN A 155 -22.99 5.87 -4.55
CA ASN A 155 -24.13 6.26 -5.38
C ASN A 155 -25.25 6.95 -4.58
N GLN A 156 -25.18 7.02 -3.24
CA GLN A 156 -26.30 7.51 -2.42
C GLN A 156 -26.50 9.03 -2.40
N ASP A 157 -25.46 9.84 -2.56
CA ASP A 157 -25.54 11.29 -2.34
C ASP A 157 -24.73 12.12 -3.37
N ASP A 158 -24.66 11.69 -4.62
CA ASP A 158 -23.85 12.33 -5.68
C ASP A 158 -22.36 12.51 -5.27
N TYR A 159 -21.83 11.60 -4.43
CA TYR A 159 -20.45 11.66 -4.03
C TYR A 159 -19.52 11.46 -5.23
N THR A 160 -18.70 12.45 -5.49
CA THR A 160 -17.51 12.23 -6.29
C THR A 160 -16.50 11.49 -5.44
N PHE A 161 -16.12 10.27 -5.83
CA PHE A 161 -15.13 9.51 -5.09
C PHE A 161 -13.74 10.13 -5.26
N TYR A 162 -13.21 10.67 -4.19
CA TYR A 162 -11.83 11.13 -4.10
C TYR A 162 -11.02 10.08 -3.37
N GLY A 163 -10.08 9.48 -4.08
CA GLY A 163 -9.19 8.49 -3.50
C GLY A 163 -7.74 8.79 -3.86
N GLN A 164 -6.86 8.46 -2.94
CA GLN A 164 -5.41 8.50 -3.19
C GLN A 164 -4.82 7.14 -2.80
N MET A 165 -3.81 6.70 -3.53
CA MET A 165 -3.24 5.36 -3.38
C MET A 165 -2.76 5.06 -1.95
N HIS A 166 -2.31 6.10 -1.23
CA HIS A 166 -1.80 5.97 0.15
C HIS A 166 -2.84 5.43 1.13
N GLY A 167 -4.14 5.71 0.90
CA GLY A 167 -5.24 5.22 1.74
C GLY A 167 -5.77 3.84 1.35
N PHE A 168 -5.31 3.23 0.24
CA PHE A 168 -5.93 2.03 -0.31
C PHE A 168 -5.14 0.76 -0.03
N THR A 169 -5.86 -0.25 0.42
CA THR A 169 -5.38 -1.63 0.52
C THR A 169 -6.44 -2.53 -0.09
N TYR A 170 -6.05 -3.41 -0.99
CA TYR A 170 -7.00 -4.26 -1.72
C TYR A 170 -6.82 -5.75 -1.38
N ARG A 171 -7.89 -6.52 -1.53
CA ARG A 171 -7.81 -7.98 -1.54
C ARG A 171 -6.96 -8.42 -2.73
N THR A 172 -5.86 -9.11 -2.46
CA THR A 172 -4.89 -9.54 -3.49
C THR A 172 -5.57 -10.38 -4.59
N GLN A 173 -6.44 -11.31 -4.19
CA GLN A 173 -7.13 -12.18 -5.15
C GLN A 173 -8.09 -11.40 -6.06
N MET A 174 -8.72 -10.32 -5.57
CA MET A 174 -9.56 -9.45 -6.40
C MET A 174 -8.72 -8.77 -7.49
N ILE A 175 -7.56 -8.20 -7.12
CA ILE A 175 -6.63 -7.56 -8.07
C ILE A 175 -6.16 -8.57 -9.12
N LYS A 176 -5.77 -9.77 -8.70
CA LYS A 176 -5.31 -10.83 -9.63
C LYS A 176 -6.44 -11.30 -10.55
N ASN A 177 -7.64 -11.50 -10.02
CA ASN A 177 -8.80 -11.99 -10.79
C ASN A 177 -9.30 -11.00 -11.84
N MET A 178 -9.15 -9.69 -11.61
CA MET A 178 -9.52 -8.69 -12.61
C MET A 178 -8.50 -8.56 -13.75
N GLY A 179 -7.36 -9.25 -13.66
CA GLY A 179 -6.28 -9.14 -14.63
C GLY A 179 -5.62 -7.76 -14.60
N TYR A 180 -5.52 -7.15 -13.40
CA TYR A 180 -4.91 -5.84 -13.26
C TYR A 180 -3.48 -5.83 -13.80
N HIS A 181 -3.18 -4.86 -14.62
CA HIS A 181 -1.86 -4.59 -15.15
C HIS A 181 -1.67 -3.07 -15.26
N GLN A 182 -0.70 -2.54 -14.55
CA GLN A 182 -0.38 -1.12 -14.57
C GLN A 182 0.51 -0.79 -15.77
N THR A 183 0.29 0.35 -16.42
CA THR A 183 1.06 0.76 -17.60
C THR A 183 2.55 0.86 -17.27
N GLU A 184 3.38 0.22 -18.07
CA GLU A 184 4.84 0.21 -17.93
C GLU A 184 5.51 1.22 -18.87
N GLY A 185 6.75 1.58 -18.57
CA GLY A 185 7.56 2.45 -19.41
C GLY A 185 7.25 3.94 -19.33
N ILE A 186 6.28 4.35 -18.50
CA ILE A 186 5.91 5.74 -18.25
C ILE A 186 5.83 6.05 -16.76
N SER A 187 5.86 7.34 -16.41
CA SER A 187 5.69 7.83 -15.04
C SER A 187 4.24 8.21 -14.76
N TYR A 188 3.90 8.43 -13.49
CA TYR A 188 2.58 8.92 -13.03
C TYR A 188 1.43 7.96 -13.34
N THR A 189 1.65 6.66 -13.15
CA THR A 189 0.62 5.62 -13.32
C THR A 189 -0.08 5.24 -12.01
N ASP A 190 0.20 5.92 -10.91
CA ASP A 190 -0.40 5.75 -9.59
C ASP A 190 -1.93 5.87 -9.62
N GLN A 191 -2.46 6.73 -10.49
CA GLN A 191 -3.91 6.89 -10.68
C GLN A 191 -4.59 5.60 -11.19
N GLU A 192 -3.89 4.76 -11.94
CA GLU A 192 -4.43 3.47 -12.37
C GLU A 192 -4.69 2.55 -11.17
N TRP A 193 -3.81 2.57 -10.16
CA TRP A 193 -3.98 1.85 -8.90
C TRP A 193 -5.19 2.33 -8.09
N VAL A 194 -5.54 3.60 -8.22
CA VAL A 194 -6.72 4.18 -7.58
C VAL A 194 -8.00 3.79 -8.32
N PHE A 195 -8.10 4.08 -9.63
CA PHE A 195 -9.38 4.03 -10.34
C PHE A 195 -9.73 2.67 -10.92
N MET A 196 -8.77 1.88 -11.37
CA MET A 196 -9.08 0.60 -12.01
C MET A 196 -9.61 -0.44 -11.00
N PRO A 197 -8.94 -0.70 -9.86
CA PRO A 197 -9.42 -1.68 -8.90
C PRO A 197 -10.76 -1.32 -8.27
N VAL A 198 -11.00 -0.03 -8.00
CA VAL A 198 -12.26 0.47 -7.41
C VAL A 198 -13.50 0.03 -8.21
N THR A 199 -13.39 -0.11 -9.53
CA THR A 199 -14.50 -0.61 -10.38
C THR A 199 -14.95 -2.01 -10.03
N LYS A 200 -14.11 -2.80 -9.37
CA LYS A 200 -14.38 -4.21 -8.98
C LYS A 200 -14.67 -4.39 -7.49
N VAL A 201 -14.54 -3.33 -6.69
CA VAL A 201 -14.86 -3.36 -5.26
C VAL A 201 -16.37 -3.50 -5.07
N ASN A 202 -16.80 -4.49 -4.28
CA ASN A 202 -18.16 -4.62 -3.81
C ASN A 202 -18.24 -4.27 -2.31
N THR A 203 -17.32 -4.81 -1.51
CA THR A 203 -17.27 -4.59 -0.07
C THR A 203 -16.08 -3.73 0.33
N CYS A 204 -16.33 -2.76 1.20
CA CYS A 204 -15.31 -1.88 1.75
C CYS A 204 -15.42 -1.83 3.27
N ILE A 205 -14.29 -1.60 3.93
CA ILE A 205 -14.23 -1.20 5.34
C ILE A 205 -13.34 0.03 5.46
N TYR A 206 -13.79 1.02 6.21
CA TYR A 206 -12.99 2.17 6.57
C TYR A 206 -12.47 1.99 8.00
N LEU A 207 -11.16 2.05 8.14
CA LEU A 207 -10.44 2.02 9.41
C LEU A 207 -9.83 3.40 9.63
N PRO A 208 -10.27 4.18 10.63
CA PRO A 208 -9.77 5.54 10.89
C PRO A 208 -8.38 5.46 11.55
N LEU A 209 -7.38 4.98 10.81
CA LEU A 209 -5.98 4.87 11.20
C LEU A 209 -5.14 5.78 10.29
N ILE A 210 -4.14 6.47 10.86
CA ILE A 210 -3.16 7.31 10.16
C ILE A 210 -1.80 6.66 10.24
#